data_7f19e002f54e071fea82310f23892ea5
#
_entry.id   7f19e002f54e071fea82310f23892ea5
#
_cell.length_a   1.000
_cell.length_b   1.000
_cell.length_c   1.000
_cell.angle_alpha   90.00
_cell.angle_beta   90.00
_cell.angle_gamma   90.00
#
_symmetry.space_group_name_H-M   'P 1'
#
loop_
_entity.id
_entity.type
_entity.pdbx_description
1 polymer ?
#
loop_
_entity_poly.entity_id
_entity_poly.type
_entity_poly.pdbx_seq_one_letter_code
_entity_poly.pdbx_strand_id
1 'polypeptide(L)'
;MSVYFEIGNLLDAPVDYICHQVNCQGRMGSGIAKQIKERWPIVYDEYVKAYKDRKDEILRNCSSFEYAPDVSETLLGHLQQIQVNDKQTVINMFAQQYYGYDGRRYTSYDAFWACLGGIRDSVPKGSRVGFPAKIGCGLGGANWEVIFRMIEQVLGDEYEVYIYMLEEEVYG
;
A
#
# COMPACT_ATOMS: atom_id res chain seq x y z
N MET A 1 -10.90 -18.19 8.21
CA MET A 1 -9.85 -17.83 7.26
C MET A 1 -8.55 -17.63 8.00
N SER A 2 -7.45 -17.54 7.31
CA SER A 2 -6.15 -17.69 7.97
C SER A 2 -5.09 -16.83 7.32
N VAL A 3 -3.99 -16.64 8.05
CA VAL A 3 -2.80 -15.98 7.54
C VAL A 3 -1.76 -17.03 7.22
N TYR A 4 -1.23 -17.00 6.01
CA TYR A 4 -0.23 -17.95 5.49
C TYR A 4 1.07 -17.21 5.16
N PHE A 5 2.19 -17.84 5.44
CA PHE A 5 3.51 -17.34 5.06
C PHE A 5 4.06 -18.17 3.91
N GLU A 6 4.47 -17.49 2.84
CA GLU A 6 4.98 -18.12 1.64
C GLU A 6 6.32 -17.52 1.23
N ILE A 7 7.18 -18.34 0.64
CA ILE A 7 8.45 -17.90 0.06
C ILE A 7 8.25 -17.74 -1.45
N GLY A 8 8.58 -16.57 -1.98
CA GLY A 8 8.45 -16.29 -3.40
C GLY A 8 8.22 -14.80 -3.68
N ASN A 9 8.03 -14.50 -4.95
CA ASN A 9 7.74 -13.14 -5.38
C ASN A 9 6.22 -12.89 -5.33
N LEU A 10 5.80 -11.95 -4.51
CA LEU A 10 4.39 -11.56 -4.40
C LEU A 10 3.76 -11.23 -5.78
N LEU A 11 4.54 -10.64 -6.68
CA LEU A 11 4.02 -10.23 -8.00
C LEU A 11 3.69 -11.43 -8.90
N ASP A 12 4.23 -12.60 -8.60
CA ASP A 12 3.95 -13.88 -9.30
C ASP A 12 2.95 -14.76 -8.53
N ALA A 13 2.47 -14.29 -7.38
CA ALA A 13 1.64 -15.08 -6.48
C ALA A 13 0.21 -15.28 -7.01
N PRO A 14 -0.42 -16.44 -6.75
CA PRO A 14 -1.79 -16.70 -7.17
C PRO A 14 -2.81 -16.07 -6.20
N VAL A 15 -2.67 -14.80 -5.93
CA VAL A 15 -3.59 -14.02 -5.09
C VAL A 15 -4.50 -13.14 -5.94
N ASP A 16 -5.65 -12.79 -5.41
CA ASP A 16 -6.61 -11.93 -6.11
C ASP A 16 -6.23 -10.45 -6.00
N TYR A 17 -5.65 -10.08 -4.86
CA TYR A 17 -5.25 -8.71 -4.54
C TYR A 17 -3.80 -8.67 -4.08
N ILE A 18 -3.03 -7.79 -4.69
CA ILE A 18 -1.63 -7.53 -4.34
C ILE A 18 -1.57 -6.18 -3.65
N CYS A 19 -1.27 -6.17 -2.36
CA CYS A 19 -1.22 -4.95 -1.55
C CYS A 19 0.21 -4.47 -1.38
N HIS A 20 0.43 -3.17 -1.52
CA HIS A 20 1.70 -2.56 -1.17
C HIS A 20 1.50 -1.14 -0.64
N GLN A 21 2.46 -0.67 0.13
CA GLN A 21 2.42 0.67 0.69
C GLN A 21 3.02 1.67 -0.30
N VAL A 22 2.34 2.81 -0.46
CA VAL A 22 2.84 3.94 -1.25
C VAL A 22 2.91 5.19 -0.38
N ASN A 23 3.80 6.13 -0.77
CA ASN A 23 3.82 7.46 -0.18
C ASN A 23 2.79 8.38 -0.83
N CYS A 24 2.58 9.54 -0.24
CA CYS A 24 1.66 10.56 -0.75
C CYS A 24 2.37 11.66 -1.53
N GLN A 25 3.54 11.36 -2.14
CA GLN A 25 4.38 12.32 -2.86
C GLN A 25 4.45 12.05 -4.37
N GLY A 26 3.71 11.06 -4.87
CA GLY A 26 3.73 10.72 -6.30
C GLY A 26 5.00 10.00 -6.75
N ARG A 27 5.68 9.26 -5.87
CA ARG A 27 6.96 8.59 -6.15
C ARG A 27 6.90 7.09 -5.89
N MET A 28 7.23 6.30 -6.88
CA MET A 28 7.43 4.85 -6.80
C MET A 28 8.85 4.50 -7.22
N GLY A 29 9.84 4.97 -6.48
CA GLY A 29 11.24 4.91 -6.88
C GLY A 29 12.07 3.82 -6.23
N SER A 30 11.51 3.03 -5.30
CA SER A 30 12.27 2.02 -4.57
C SER A 30 11.43 0.82 -4.16
N GLY A 31 12.11 -0.26 -3.80
CA GLY A 31 11.49 -1.47 -3.27
C GLY A 31 10.45 -2.10 -4.19
N ILE A 32 9.42 -2.67 -3.60
CA ILE A 32 8.35 -3.34 -4.34
C ILE A 32 7.55 -2.36 -5.20
N ALA A 33 7.39 -1.10 -4.78
CA ALA A 33 6.67 -0.09 -5.57
C ALA A 33 7.35 0.12 -6.94
N LYS A 34 8.68 0.16 -6.96
CA LYS A 34 9.45 0.25 -8.22
C LYS A 34 9.22 -0.97 -9.11
N GLN A 35 9.21 -2.18 -8.53
CA GLN A 35 8.97 -3.42 -9.27
C GLN A 35 7.54 -3.46 -9.84
N ILE A 36 6.55 -3.00 -9.09
CA ILE A 36 5.16 -2.91 -9.54
C ILE A 36 5.04 -1.92 -10.69
N LYS A 37 5.67 -0.75 -10.58
CA LYS A 37 5.72 0.24 -11.65
C LYS A 37 6.31 -0.32 -12.94
N GLU A 38 7.38 -1.10 -12.84
CA GLU A 38 8.04 -1.73 -13.98
C GLU A 38 7.18 -2.82 -14.61
N ARG A 39 6.51 -3.64 -13.80
CA ARG A 39 5.67 -4.75 -14.28
C ARG A 39 4.32 -4.25 -14.82
N TRP A 40 3.69 -3.32 -14.13
CA TRP A 40 2.37 -2.79 -14.48
C TRP A 40 2.40 -1.25 -14.47
N PRO A 41 2.87 -0.62 -15.57
CA PRO A 41 2.96 0.85 -15.63
C PRO A 41 1.65 1.57 -15.32
N ILE A 42 0.50 0.96 -15.61
CA ILE A 42 -0.81 1.53 -15.31
C ILE A 42 -0.98 1.83 -13.82
N VAL A 43 -0.39 1.04 -12.94
CA VAL A 43 -0.48 1.26 -11.48
C VAL A 43 0.17 2.60 -11.12
N TYR A 44 1.33 2.88 -11.70
CA TYR A 44 2.02 4.15 -11.50
C TYR A 44 1.25 5.32 -12.13
N ASP A 45 0.73 5.14 -13.34
CA ASP A 45 -0.01 6.18 -14.05
C ASP A 45 -1.27 6.59 -13.26
N GLU A 46 -2.03 5.62 -12.76
CA GLU A 46 -3.21 5.87 -11.94
C GLU A 46 -2.85 6.49 -10.58
N TYR A 47 -1.74 6.07 -9.99
CA TYR A 47 -1.23 6.63 -8.74
C TYR A 47 -0.86 8.12 -8.91
N VAL A 48 -0.12 8.47 -9.96
CA VAL A 48 0.27 9.85 -10.25
C VAL A 48 -0.97 10.69 -10.59
N LYS A 49 -1.92 10.10 -11.34
CA LYS A 49 -3.18 10.76 -11.69
C LYS A 49 -3.98 11.10 -10.43
N ALA A 50 -4.10 10.17 -9.48
CA ALA A 50 -4.80 10.42 -8.22
C ALA A 50 -4.18 11.58 -7.44
N TYR A 51 -2.85 11.67 -7.40
CA TYR A 51 -2.13 12.77 -6.77
C TYR A 51 -2.43 14.11 -7.47
N LYS A 52 -2.35 14.14 -8.80
CA LYS A 52 -2.62 15.36 -9.59
C LYS A 52 -4.08 15.81 -9.47
N ASP A 53 -5.02 14.88 -9.57
CA ASP A 53 -6.45 15.18 -9.47
C ASP A 53 -6.79 15.77 -8.11
N ARG A 54 -6.21 15.22 -7.04
CA ARG A 54 -6.40 15.75 -5.69
C ARG A 54 -5.82 17.16 -5.55
N LYS A 55 -4.64 17.38 -6.10
CA LYS A 55 -4.00 18.69 -6.10
C LYS A 55 -4.86 19.73 -6.83
N ASP A 56 -5.36 19.38 -8.01
CA ASP A 56 -6.21 20.26 -8.81
C ASP A 56 -7.53 20.57 -8.09
N GLU A 57 -8.14 19.57 -7.44
CA GLU A 57 -9.35 19.74 -6.65
C GLU A 57 -9.13 20.74 -5.49
N ILE A 58 -8.03 20.58 -4.76
CA ILE A 58 -7.68 21.47 -3.67
C ILE A 58 -7.49 22.89 -4.17
N LEU A 59 -6.76 23.08 -5.26
CA LEU A 59 -6.50 24.40 -5.84
C LEU A 59 -7.77 25.09 -6.34
N ARG A 60 -8.72 24.32 -6.91
CA ARG A 60 -10.01 24.89 -7.35
C ARG A 60 -10.89 25.36 -6.19
N ASN A 61 -10.78 24.68 -5.02
CA ASN A 61 -11.66 24.93 -3.87
C ASN A 61 -11.06 25.89 -2.84
N CYS A 62 -9.80 26.30 -3.00
CA CYS A 62 -9.12 27.19 -2.07
C CYS A 62 -9.02 28.60 -2.64
N SER A 63 -9.37 29.61 -1.81
CA SER A 63 -9.30 31.02 -2.18
C SER A 63 -7.87 31.59 -2.12
N SER A 64 -6.95 30.89 -1.47
CA SER A 64 -5.57 31.32 -1.25
C SER A 64 -4.65 30.10 -1.08
N PHE A 65 -3.44 30.17 -1.64
CA PHE A 65 -2.42 29.15 -1.47
C PHE A 65 -1.94 28.98 -0.01
N GLU A 66 -2.02 30.06 0.80
CA GLU A 66 -1.57 30.04 2.19
C GLU A 66 -2.42 29.11 3.07
N TYR A 67 -3.66 28.86 2.67
CA TYR A 67 -4.60 28.06 3.44
C TYR A 67 -4.98 26.75 2.74
N ALA A 68 -4.33 26.43 1.63
CA ALA A 68 -4.59 25.16 0.92
C ALA A 68 -4.10 23.98 1.74
N PRO A 69 -4.91 22.92 1.95
CA PRO A 69 -4.42 21.69 2.57
C PRO A 69 -3.27 21.08 1.80
N ASP A 70 -2.35 20.44 2.51
CA ASP A 70 -1.30 19.65 1.87
C ASP A 70 -1.93 18.43 1.18
N VAL A 71 -1.66 18.24 -0.11
CA VAL A 71 -2.16 17.12 -0.89
C VAL A 71 -1.84 15.78 -0.21
N SER A 72 -0.63 15.65 0.33
CA SER A 72 -0.18 14.43 0.99
C SER A 72 -1.02 14.07 2.21
N GLU A 73 -1.45 15.05 2.98
CA GLU A 73 -2.32 14.82 4.13
C GLU A 73 -3.69 14.31 3.71
N THR A 74 -4.22 14.79 2.60
CA THR A 74 -5.56 14.41 2.12
C THR A 74 -5.61 13.01 1.51
N LEU A 75 -4.48 12.49 1.05
CA LEU A 75 -4.37 11.12 0.49
C LEU A 75 -4.10 10.08 1.57
N LEU A 76 -3.49 10.48 2.67
CA LEU A 76 -3.06 9.56 3.72
C LEU A 76 -4.25 8.77 4.29
N GLY A 77 -4.12 7.44 4.35
CA GLY A 77 -5.17 6.54 4.85
C GLY A 77 -6.14 6.03 3.79
N HIS A 78 -6.04 6.50 2.55
CA HIS A 78 -6.88 6.06 1.45
C HIS A 78 -6.28 4.87 0.70
N LEU A 79 -7.13 4.19 -0.04
CA LEU A 79 -6.76 3.10 -0.95
C LEU A 79 -6.97 3.50 -2.40
N GLN A 80 -6.24 2.82 -3.27
CA GLN A 80 -6.48 2.85 -4.69
C GLN A 80 -6.41 1.41 -5.21
N GLN A 81 -7.42 0.98 -5.95
CA GLN A 81 -7.50 -0.36 -6.52
C GLN A 81 -7.38 -0.28 -8.03
N ILE A 82 -6.37 -0.94 -8.59
CA ILE A 82 -6.09 -0.94 -10.03
C ILE A 82 -6.05 -2.38 -10.52
N GLN A 83 -7.01 -2.76 -11.38
CA GLN A 83 -7.00 -4.06 -12.04
C GLN A 83 -5.86 -4.10 -13.06
N VAL A 84 -4.98 -5.09 -12.93
CA VAL A 84 -3.78 -5.21 -13.77
C VAL A 84 -3.86 -6.35 -14.80
N ASN A 85 -4.76 -7.31 -14.56
CA ASN A 85 -5.09 -8.40 -15.50
C ASN A 85 -6.46 -8.96 -15.14
N ASP A 86 -6.93 -9.98 -15.86
CA ASP A 86 -8.27 -10.54 -15.68
C ASP A 86 -8.53 -11.11 -14.28
N LYS A 87 -7.47 -11.44 -13.52
CA LYS A 87 -7.57 -12.13 -12.24
C LYS A 87 -7.06 -11.32 -11.05
N GLN A 88 -6.31 -10.25 -11.28
CA GLN A 88 -5.58 -9.57 -10.21
C GLN A 88 -5.80 -8.07 -10.18
N THR A 89 -5.87 -7.54 -8.98
CA THR A 89 -5.94 -6.12 -8.69
C THR A 89 -4.80 -5.75 -7.75
N VAL A 90 -4.11 -4.66 -8.05
CA VAL A 90 -3.11 -4.07 -7.15
C VAL A 90 -3.80 -3.04 -6.28
N ILE A 91 -3.52 -3.08 -4.98
CA ILE A 91 -4.00 -2.10 -4.02
C ILE A 91 -2.83 -1.23 -3.58
N ASN A 92 -2.91 0.06 -3.92
CA ASN A 92 -2.02 1.07 -3.38
C ASN A 92 -2.57 1.54 -2.03
N MET A 93 -1.79 1.35 -0.97
CA MET A 93 -2.15 1.77 0.39
C MET A 93 -1.38 3.05 0.71
N PHE A 94 -2.07 4.19 0.80
CA PHE A 94 -1.45 5.47 1.12
C PHE A 94 -1.18 5.55 2.64
N ALA A 95 -0.22 4.78 3.11
CA ALA A 95 0.08 4.61 4.52
C ALA A 95 1.36 5.32 4.98
N GLN A 96 2.01 6.09 4.10
CA GLN A 96 3.10 7.00 4.48
C GLN A 96 2.95 8.32 3.73
N GLN A 97 3.12 9.42 4.44
CA GLN A 97 2.97 10.76 3.87
C GLN A 97 4.19 11.13 3.04
N TYR A 98 5.37 11.06 3.64
CA TYR A 98 6.65 11.39 3.03
C TYR A 98 7.50 10.14 2.82
N TYR A 99 8.66 10.29 2.21
CA TYR A 99 9.67 9.23 2.09
C TYR A 99 11.06 9.80 2.40
N GLY A 100 12.00 8.92 2.74
CA GLY A 100 13.38 9.30 3.02
C GLY A 100 14.27 8.08 3.24
N TYR A 101 15.55 8.34 3.37
CA TYR A 101 16.58 7.32 3.52
C TYR A 101 17.40 7.52 4.82
N ASP A 102 16.84 8.25 5.77
CA ASP A 102 17.51 8.69 7.00
C ASP A 102 17.20 7.83 8.23
N GLY A 103 16.49 6.72 8.04
CA GLY A 103 16.15 5.79 9.12
C GLY A 103 14.96 6.20 9.98
N ARG A 104 14.32 7.34 9.69
CA ARG A 104 13.10 7.74 10.40
C ARG A 104 11.94 6.85 10.02
N ARG A 105 10.93 6.78 10.90
CA ARG A 105 9.69 6.13 10.56
C ARG A 105 8.83 7.07 9.72
N TYR A 106 8.56 6.66 8.47
CA TYR A 106 7.66 7.37 7.56
C TYR A 106 6.27 6.73 7.51
N THR A 107 6.16 5.44 7.82
CA THR A 107 4.88 4.75 7.91
C THR A 107 4.03 5.33 9.04
N SER A 108 2.79 5.70 8.72
CA SER A 108 1.77 6.05 9.69
C SER A 108 0.98 4.81 10.07
N TYR A 109 1.03 4.41 11.32
CA TYR A 109 0.23 3.26 11.80
C TYR A 109 -1.26 3.53 11.69
N ASP A 110 -1.71 4.73 11.99
CA ASP A 110 -3.12 5.12 11.84
C ASP A 110 -3.60 5.03 10.41
N ALA A 111 -2.78 5.50 9.45
CA ALA A 111 -3.09 5.42 8.03
C ALA A 111 -3.08 3.97 7.54
N PHE A 112 -2.12 3.18 7.99
CA PHE A 112 -2.07 1.75 7.66
C PHE A 112 -3.33 1.02 8.15
N TRP A 113 -3.74 1.29 9.38
CA TRP A 113 -4.98 0.76 9.96
C TRP A 113 -6.20 1.16 9.13
N ALA A 114 -6.31 2.44 8.76
CA ALA A 114 -7.39 2.94 7.92
C ALA A 114 -7.41 2.24 6.55
N CYS A 115 -6.25 2.01 5.94
CA CYS A 115 -6.14 1.26 4.68
C CYS A 115 -6.64 -0.18 4.83
N LEU A 116 -6.29 -0.86 5.92
CA LEU A 116 -6.80 -2.21 6.19
C LEU A 116 -8.32 -2.22 6.35
N GLY A 117 -8.87 -1.22 7.02
CA GLY A 117 -10.32 -1.03 7.12
C GLY A 117 -10.97 -0.82 5.75
N GLY A 118 -10.33 -0.06 4.88
CA GLY A 118 -10.77 0.13 3.49
C GLY A 118 -10.77 -1.16 2.70
N ILE A 119 -9.78 -2.02 2.88
CA ILE A 119 -9.75 -3.36 2.26
C ILE A 119 -10.94 -4.17 2.76
N ARG A 120 -11.15 -4.23 4.06
CA ARG A 120 -12.27 -4.98 4.66
C ARG A 120 -13.63 -4.50 4.14
N ASP A 121 -13.78 -3.21 3.89
CA ASP A 121 -15.06 -2.63 3.47
C ASP A 121 -15.30 -2.78 1.95
N SER A 122 -14.25 -2.93 1.14
CA SER A 122 -14.37 -2.90 -0.32
C SER A 122 -14.02 -4.21 -1.03
N VAL A 123 -13.17 -5.05 -0.44
CA VAL A 123 -12.73 -6.31 -1.06
C VAL A 123 -13.70 -7.43 -0.66
N PRO A 124 -14.17 -8.25 -1.61
CA PRO A 124 -15.06 -9.36 -1.31
C PRO A 124 -14.47 -10.32 -0.27
N LYS A 125 -15.27 -10.67 0.74
CA LYS A 125 -14.87 -11.61 1.77
C LYS A 125 -14.47 -12.96 1.17
N GLY A 126 -13.46 -13.59 1.75
CA GLY A 126 -12.94 -14.86 1.25
C GLY A 126 -11.89 -14.70 0.15
N SER A 127 -11.64 -13.48 -0.33
CA SER A 127 -10.59 -13.23 -1.32
C SER A 127 -9.20 -13.56 -0.78
N ARG A 128 -8.30 -13.92 -1.70
CA ARG A 128 -6.88 -14.11 -1.42
C ARG A 128 -6.18 -12.76 -1.53
N VAL A 129 -5.69 -12.26 -0.40
CA VAL A 129 -5.06 -10.94 -0.29
C VAL A 129 -3.59 -11.12 0.08
N GLY A 130 -2.69 -10.66 -0.78
CA GLY A 130 -1.25 -10.81 -0.61
C GLY A 130 -0.58 -9.51 -0.16
N PHE A 131 0.37 -9.65 0.77
CA PHE A 131 1.21 -8.57 1.27
C PHE A 131 2.67 -8.97 1.17
N PRO A 132 3.58 -8.04 0.87
CA PRO A 132 5.00 -8.33 1.04
C PRO A 132 5.33 -8.40 2.53
N ALA A 133 6.13 -9.37 2.93
CA ALA A 133 6.65 -9.44 4.29
C ALA A 133 7.36 -8.13 4.62
N LYS A 134 7.20 -7.69 5.87
CA LYS A 134 7.77 -6.44 6.35
C LYS A 134 7.28 -5.19 5.59
N ILE A 135 6.07 -5.23 5.05
CA ILE A 135 5.45 -4.06 4.43
C ILE A 135 5.53 -2.85 5.36
N GLY A 136 5.99 -1.71 4.83
CA GLY A 136 6.16 -0.48 5.60
C GLY A 136 7.35 -0.46 6.56
N CYS A 137 8.15 -1.53 6.64
CA CYS A 137 9.22 -1.69 7.64
C CYS A 137 10.62 -1.44 7.11
N GLY A 138 10.82 -1.41 5.80
CA GLY A 138 12.10 -1.05 5.19
C GLY A 138 12.37 0.45 5.31
N LEU A 139 12.38 1.17 4.21
CA LEU A 139 12.52 2.63 4.21
C LEU A 139 11.40 3.33 4.99
N GLY A 140 10.22 2.72 5.08
CA GLY A 140 9.10 3.22 5.88
C GLY A 140 9.33 3.17 7.38
N GLY A 141 10.24 2.34 7.86
CA GLY A 141 10.70 2.30 9.25
C GLY A 141 9.72 1.77 10.28
N ALA A 142 8.64 1.12 9.88
CA ALA A 142 7.67 0.56 10.82
C ALA A 142 8.19 -0.71 11.50
N ASN A 143 7.59 -1.07 12.63
CA ASN A 143 7.84 -2.32 13.32
C ASN A 143 6.96 -3.43 12.71
N TRP A 144 7.59 -4.50 12.22
CA TRP A 144 6.87 -5.57 11.55
C TRP A 144 5.84 -6.28 12.44
N GLU A 145 6.17 -6.50 13.71
CA GLU A 145 5.24 -7.14 14.63
C GLU A 145 3.95 -6.33 14.78
N VAL A 146 4.06 -5.01 14.87
CA VAL A 146 2.89 -4.12 14.93
C VAL A 146 2.07 -4.22 13.64
N ILE A 147 2.72 -4.09 12.49
CA ILE A 147 2.06 -4.19 11.17
C ILE A 147 1.38 -5.53 11.00
N PHE A 148 2.07 -6.62 11.32
CA PHE A 148 1.53 -7.97 11.17
C PHE A 148 0.29 -8.18 12.06
N ARG A 149 0.33 -7.73 13.31
CA ARG A 149 -0.83 -7.82 14.21
C ARG A 149 -2.03 -7.05 13.69
N MET A 150 -1.80 -5.89 13.08
CA MET A 150 -2.87 -5.11 12.47
C MET A 150 -3.50 -5.86 11.31
N ILE A 151 -2.69 -6.43 10.41
CA ILE A 151 -3.18 -7.23 9.27
C ILE A 151 -4.01 -8.42 9.79
N GLU A 152 -3.48 -9.17 10.74
CA GLU A 152 -4.14 -10.34 11.33
C GLU A 152 -5.48 -9.96 11.95
N GLN A 153 -5.50 -8.90 12.72
CA GLN A 153 -6.71 -8.48 13.44
C GLN A 153 -7.81 -7.98 12.49
N VAL A 154 -7.45 -7.20 11.47
CA VAL A 154 -8.45 -6.61 10.56
C VAL A 154 -8.91 -7.59 9.51
N LEU A 155 -8.02 -8.41 8.97
CA LEU A 155 -8.29 -9.23 7.78
C LEU A 155 -8.27 -10.75 8.05
N GLY A 156 -7.63 -11.20 9.10
CA GLY A 156 -7.34 -12.62 9.31
C GLY A 156 -8.56 -13.54 9.37
N ASP A 157 -9.68 -13.06 9.87
CA ASP A 157 -10.90 -13.87 10.03
C ASP A 157 -11.78 -13.93 8.79
N GLU A 158 -11.67 -12.94 7.89
CA GLU A 158 -12.58 -12.79 6.77
C GLU A 158 -11.93 -13.02 5.40
N TYR A 159 -10.61 -13.14 5.36
CA TYR A 159 -9.83 -13.29 4.13
C TYR A 159 -8.79 -14.39 4.25
N GLU A 160 -8.38 -14.92 3.11
CA GLU A 160 -7.15 -15.71 3.02
C GLU A 160 -5.99 -14.74 2.80
N VAL A 161 -5.22 -14.47 3.85
CA VAL A 161 -4.11 -13.52 3.82
C VAL A 161 -2.80 -14.27 3.59
N TYR A 162 -2.03 -13.82 2.59
CA TYR A 162 -0.74 -14.40 2.23
C TYR A 162 0.36 -13.36 2.42
N ILE A 163 1.34 -13.70 3.23
CA ILE A 163 2.54 -12.89 3.45
C ILE A 163 3.69 -13.50 2.67
N TYR A 164 4.17 -12.81 1.65
CA TYR A 164 5.23 -13.29 0.76
C TYR A 164 6.58 -12.72 1.17
N MET A 165 7.54 -13.60 1.34
CA MET A 165 8.92 -13.29 1.69
C MET A 165 9.82 -13.77 0.56
N LEU A 166 10.74 -12.93 0.09
CA LEU A 166 11.74 -13.33 -0.86
C LEU A 166 12.72 -14.32 -0.22
N GLU A 167 13.25 -15.26 -0.99
CA GLU A 167 14.15 -16.29 -0.50
C GLU A 167 15.37 -15.71 0.21
N GLU A 168 15.93 -14.63 -0.32
CA GLU A 168 17.07 -13.91 0.25
C GLU A 168 16.77 -13.29 1.62
N GLU A 169 15.51 -12.97 1.93
CA GLU A 169 15.10 -12.43 3.23
C GLU A 169 15.02 -13.52 4.31
N VAL A 170 14.85 -14.78 3.90
CA VAL A 170 14.80 -15.92 4.83
C VAL A 170 16.20 -16.24 5.37
N TYR A 171 17.22 -16.04 4.55
CA TYR A 171 18.60 -16.39 4.87
C TYR A 171 19.48 -15.15 5.18
N GLY A 172 18.90 -13.96 5.02
CA GLY A 172 19.61 -12.69 5.22
C GLY A 172 19.64 -12.17 6.66
#